data_bcd0d06fa12f6446bdba9660933d332d
#
_entry.id   bcd0d06fa12f6446bdba9660933d332d
#
_cell.length_a   1.000
_cell.length_b   1.000
_cell.length_c   1.000
_cell.angle_alpha   90.00
_cell.angle_beta   90.00
_cell.angle_gamma   90.00
#
_symmetry.space_group_name_H-M   'P 1'
#
loop_
_entity.id
_entity.type
_entity.pdbx_description
1 polymer ?
#
loop_
_entity_poly.entity_id
_entity_poly.type
_entity_poly.pdbx_seq_one_letter_code
_entity_poly.pdbx_strand_id
1 'polypeptide(L)'
;MHEYWQAIRTFSPSLRRFILSSALVTTVAFGLWAVLQNLFLLRLGYDARFIGLVLGFGQLAWAVAALPAGMVSSRIGLRNGYMLGPGLFAAGIALTLLVEGLPQALWPAWIIGSQVVVTTGIAFMTVNIAPYLMAVTGEAERRHAFAVFQAAIPATAFLGSVIAGLLPGFFAAQMGLSLEMAGPYRLALWLGPILCVLSIVPLFGADPAKIVIVAETAASREP
;
A
#
# COMPACT_ATOMS: atom_id res chain seq x y z
N MET A 1 -10.86 26.02 -8.38
CA MET A 1 -9.47 25.49 -8.38
C MET A 1 -8.53 26.23 -7.44
N HIS A 2 -8.61 27.58 -7.32
CA HIS A 2 -7.76 28.37 -6.40
C HIS A 2 -7.94 27.97 -4.93
N GLU A 3 -9.16 27.71 -4.48
CA GLU A 3 -9.46 27.29 -3.09
C GLU A 3 -8.85 25.95 -2.72
N TYR A 4 -8.81 24.98 -3.65
CA TYR A 4 -8.17 23.68 -3.42
C TYR A 4 -6.65 23.80 -3.23
N TRP A 5 -5.98 24.65 -4.01
CA TRP A 5 -4.54 24.88 -3.86
C TRP A 5 -4.20 25.61 -2.55
N GLN A 6 -5.07 26.51 -2.10
CA GLN A 6 -4.93 27.16 -0.80
C GLN A 6 -5.14 26.15 0.34
N ALA A 7 -6.18 25.30 0.25
CA ALA A 7 -6.43 24.27 1.25
C ALA A 7 -5.28 23.26 1.39
N ILE A 8 -4.63 22.84 0.29
CA ILE A 8 -3.46 21.96 0.33
C ILE A 8 -2.27 22.62 1.03
N ARG A 9 -2.11 23.94 0.88
CA ARG A 9 -1.03 24.70 1.54
C ARG A 9 -1.25 24.87 3.04
N THR A 10 -2.49 24.80 3.52
CA THR A 10 -2.84 24.91 4.94
C THR A 10 -2.82 23.57 5.67
N PHE A 11 -2.70 22.44 4.96
CA PHE A 11 -2.67 21.11 5.58
C PHE A 11 -1.55 20.98 6.61
N SER A 12 -1.89 20.36 7.74
CA SER A 12 -0.96 20.08 8.80
C SER A 12 0.23 19.22 8.29
N PRO A 13 1.44 19.36 8.86
CA PRO A 13 2.58 18.53 8.48
C PRO A 13 2.30 17.02 8.60
N SER A 14 1.52 16.61 9.60
CA SER A 14 1.12 15.21 9.80
C SER A 14 0.22 14.70 8.70
N LEU A 15 -0.74 15.52 8.24
CA LEU A 15 -1.62 15.17 7.12
C LEU A 15 -0.84 15.03 5.81
N ARG A 16 0.09 15.96 5.53
CA ARG A 16 0.94 15.88 4.32
C ARG A 16 1.79 14.61 4.31
N ARG A 17 2.38 14.24 5.45
CA ARG A 17 3.18 13.02 5.60
C ARG A 17 2.33 11.77 5.41
N PHE A 18 1.13 11.75 5.95
CA PHE A 18 0.19 10.64 5.75
C PHE A 18 -0.23 10.50 4.28
N ILE A 19 -0.58 11.60 3.60
CA ILE A 19 -0.92 11.60 2.18
C ILE A 19 0.26 11.10 1.34
N LEU A 20 1.49 11.54 1.63
CA LEU A 20 2.69 11.09 0.93
C LEU A 20 2.93 9.58 1.14
N SER A 21 2.84 9.10 2.37
CA SER A 21 2.94 7.67 2.69
C SER A 21 1.90 6.87 1.92
N SER A 22 0.64 7.29 1.98
CA SER A 22 -0.47 6.62 1.29
C SER A 22 -0.29 6.66 -0.24
N ALA A 23 0.18 7.76 -0.80
CA ALA A 23 0.45 7.88 -2.24
C ALA A 23 1.50 6.86 -2.71
N LEU A 24 2.58 6.69 -1.96
CA LEU A 24 3.61 5.69 -2.27
C LEU A 24 3.04 4.27 -2.24
N VAL A 25 2.27 3.94 -1.18
CA VAL A 25 1.68 2.60 -1.05
C VAL A 25 0.63 2.33 -2.11
N THR A 26 -0.24 3.31 -2.43
CA THR A 26 -1.28 3.12 -3.44
C THR A 26 -0.70 3.01 -4.86
N THR A 27 0.43 3.68 -5.14
CA THR A 27 1.21 3.47 -6.37
C THR A 27 1.65 2.00 -6.50
N VAL A 28 2.09 1.39 -5.40
CA VAL A 28 2.47 -0.03 -5.40
C VAL A 28 1.23 -0.92 -5.49
N ALA A 29 0.25 -0.75 -4.62
CA ALA A 29 -0.87 -1.67 -4.46
C ALA A 29 -1.77 -1.71 -5.70
N PHE A 30 -2.20 -0.55 -6.19
CA PHE A 30 -3.14 -0.42 -7.31
C PHE A 30 -2.46 -0.20 -8.66
N GLY A 31 -1.17 0.18 -8.67
CA GLY A 31 -0.39 0.31 -9.89
C GLY A 31 0.50 -0.90 -10.14
N LEU A 32 1.66 -0.94 -9.49
CA LEU A 32 2.70 -1.94 -9.74
C LEU A 32 2.21 -3.38 -9.48
N TRP A 33 1.70 -3.64 -8.26
CA TRP A 33 1.31 -4.99 -7.85
C TRP A 33 0.12 -5.52 -8.64
N ALA A 34 -0.92 -4.72 -8.80
CA ALA A 34 -2.13 -5.13 -9.51
C ALA A 34 -1.86 -5.56 -10.97
N VAL A 35 -0.87 -4.94 -11.61
CA VAL A 35 -0.49 -5.26 -13.00
C VAL A 35 0.55 -6.36 -13.06
N LEU A 36 1.67 -6.19 -12.35
CA LEU A 36 2.85 -7.04 -12.52
C LEU A 36 2.70 -8.41 -11.86
N GLN A 37 1.93 -8.55 -10.78
CA GLN A 37 1.70 -9.84 -10.14
C GLN A 37 1.12 -10.86 -11.13
N ASN A 38 0.07 -10.48 -11.83
CA ASN A 38 -0.60 -11.37 -12.79
C ASN A 38 0.33 -11.76 -13.92
N LEU A 39 1.08 -10.79 -14.47
CA LEU A 39 2.05 -11.04 -15.53
C LEU A 39 3.20 -11.93 -15.06
N PHE A 40 3.72 -11.71 -13.85
CA PHE A 40 4.76 -12.53 -13.25
C PHE A 40 4.30 -13.98 -13.11
N LEU A 41 3.09 -14.22 -12.57
CA LEU A 41 2.56 -15.57 -12.41
C LEU A 41 2.33 -16.26 -13.78
N LEU A 42 1.87 -15.53 -14.79
CA LEU A 42 1.76 -16.06 -16.16
C LEU A 42 3.13 -16.48 -16.72
N ARG A 43 4.19 -15.70 -16.48
CA ARG A 43 5.57 -16.02 -16.91
C ARG A 43 6.21 -17.16 -16.10
N LEU A 44 5.69 -17.46 -14.91
CA LEU A 44 6.03 -18.67 -14.16
C LEU A 44 5.30 -19.93 -14.70
N GLY A 45 4.43 -19.79 -15.69
CA GLY A 45 3.70 -20.89 -16.32
C GLY A 45 2.33 -21.18 -15.70
N TYR A 46 1.81 -20.33 -14.82
CA TYR A 46 0.47 -20.47 -14.26
C TYR A 46 -0.60 -19.92 -15.19
N ASP A 47 -1.72 -20.62 -15.25
CA ASP A 47 -2.88 -20.22 -16.02
C ASP A 47 -3.79 -19.23 -15.27
N ALA A 48 -4.75 -18.64 -15.99
CA ALA A 48 -5.72 -17.70 -15.41
C ALA A 48 -6.57 -18.31 -14.29
N ARG A 49 -6.78 -19.64 -14.30
CA ARG A 49 -7.56 -20.33 -13.26
C ARG A 49 -6.80 -20.32 -11.93
N PHE A 50 -5.53 -20.63 -11.95
CA PHE A 50 -4.68 -20.59 -10.74
C PHE A 50 -4.54 -19.16 -10.23
N ILE A 51 -4.32 -18.17 -11.13
CA ILE A 51 -4.26 -16.75 -10.76
C ILE A 51 -5.57 -16.33 -10.09
N GLY A 52 -6.70 -16.73 -10.62
CA GLY A 52 -8.02 -16.48 -10.01
C GLY A 52 -8.14 -17.08 -8.60
N LEU A 53 -7.61 -18.28 -8.38
CA LEU A 53 -7.56 -18.89 -7.04
C LEU A 53 -6.69 -18.08 -6.07
N VAL A 54 -5.49 -17.65 -6.49
CA VAL A 54 -4.59 -16.81 -5.67
C VAL A 54 -5.30 -15.53 -5.27
N LEU A 55 -5.94 -14.84 -6.21
CA LEU A 55 -6.68 -13.61 -5.93
C LEU A 55 -7.89 -13.87 -5.00
N GLY A 56 -8.61 -14.97 -5.21
CA GLY A 56 -9.75 -15.36 -4.38
C GLY A 56 -9.36 -15.61 -2.92
N PHE A 57 -8.30 -16.40 -2.69
CA PHE A 57 -7.74 -16.59 -1.34
C PHE A 57 -7.26 -15.27 -0.72
N GLY A 58 -6.68 -14.38 -1.53
CA GLY A 58 -6.32 -13.05 -1.11
C GLY A 58 -7.52 -12.24 -0.61
N GLN A 59 -8.63 -12.20 -1.36
CA GLN A 59 -9.83 -11.47 -0.94
C GLN A 59 -10.44 -12.05 0.33
N LEU A 60 -10.47 -13.37 0.46
CA LEU A 60 -10.92 -14.02 1.68
C LEU A 60 -10.04 -13.64 2.88
N ALA A 61 -8.72 -13.68 2.71
CA ALA A 61 -7.76 -13.28 3.74
C ALA A 61 -7.94 -11.81 4.14
N TRP A 62 -8.15 -10.91 3.16
CA TRP A 62 -8.45 -9.50 3.43
C TRP A 62 -9.71 -9.34 4.29
N ALA A 63 -10.79 -10.02 3.94
CA ALA A 63 -12.06 -9.97 4.69
C ALA A 63 -11.90 -10.48 6.13
N VAL A 64 -11.19 -11.61 6.32
CA VAL A 64 -10.93 -12.19 7.64
C VAL A 64 -9.98 -11.30 8.46
N ALA A 65 -8.97 -10.71 7.84
CA ALA A 65 -7.98 -9.88 8.52
C ALA A 65 -8.52 -8.48 8.91
N ALA A 66 -9.58 -7.98 8.27
CA ALA A 66 -10.11 -6.64 8.51
C ALA A 66 -10.54 -6.41 9.97
N LEU A 67 -11.21 -7.38 10.59
CA LEU A 67 -11.63 -7.28 12.00
C LEU A 67 -10.44 -7.29 12.95
N PRO A 68 -9.52 -8.29 12.92
CA PRO A 68 -8.35 -8.28 13.80
C PRO A 68 -7.42 -7.08 13.53
N ALA A 69 -7.34 -6.57 12.29
CA ALA A 69 -6.55 -5.37 12.00
C ALA A 69 -7.04 -4.15 12.80
N GLY A 70 -8.36 -3.93 12.87
CA GLY A 70 -8.93 -2.86 13.69
C GLY A 70 -8.66 -3.06 15.19
N MET A 71 -8.83 -4.29 15.69
CA MET A 71 -8.59 -4.62 17.10
C MET A 71 -7.12 -4.45 17.50
N VAL A 72 -6.19 -4.87 16.65
CA VAL A 72 -4.75 -4.69 16.89
C VAL A 72 -4.40 -3.20 16.89
N SER A 73 -4.89 -2.46 15.88
CA SER A 73 -4.61 -1.02 15.73
C SER A 73 -5.14 -0.20 16.92
N SER A 74 -6.27 -0.59 17.51
CA SER A 74 -6.79 0.07 18.73
C SER A 74 -5.90 -0.13 19.94
N ARG A 75 -5.15 -1.24 20.01
CA ARG A 75 -4.24 -1.56 21.13
C ARG A 75 -2.86 -0.92 20.97
N ILE A 76 -2.29 -0.94 19.75
CA ILE A 76 -0.92 -0.45 19.52
C ILE A 76 -0.88 1.00 19.03
N GLY A 77 -2.05 1.63 18.84
CA GLY A 77 -2.21 2.98 18.31
C GLY A 77 -2.33 3.02 16.79
N LEU A 78 -3.10 4.00 16.29
CA LEU A 78 -3.45 4.15 14.87
C LEU A 78 -2.23 4.25 13.95
N ARG A 79 -1.18 4.95 14.38
CA ARG A 79 0.07 5.09 13.62
C ARG A 79 0.74 3.75 13.41
N ASN A 80 0.98 3.01 14.49
CA ASN A 80 1.65 1.72 14.43
C ASN A 80 0.80 0.69 13.68
N GLY A 81 -0.52 0.71 13.89
CA GLY A 81 -1.47 -0.11 13.16
C GLY A 81 -1.42 0.13 11.66
N TYR A 82 -1.39 1.40 11.23
CA TYR A 82 -1.24 1.73 9.82
C TYR A 82 0.13 1.30 9.26
N MET A 83 1.23 1.50 10.01
CA MET A 83 2.59 1.15 9.58
C MET A 83 2.80 -0.36 9.39
N LEU A 84 2.05 -1.21 10.14
CA LEU A 84 2.07 -2.66 9.93
C LEU A 84 1.61 -3.04 8.51
N GLY A 85 0.67 -2.29 7.94
CA GLY A 85 0.12 -2.55 6.62
C GLY A 85 1.18 -2.55 5.51
N PRO A 86 1.89 -1.44 5.25
CA PRO A 86 2.98 -1.40 4.28
C PRO A 86 4.09 -2.41 4.55
N GLY A 87 4.40 -2.68 5.84
CA GLY A 87 5.39 -3.67 6.23
C GLY A 87 5.00 -5.10 5.83
N LEU A 88 3.78 -5.52 6.16
CA LEU A 88 3.25 -6.83 5.75
C LEU A 88 3.10 -6.92 4.23
N PHE A 89 2.66 -5.85 3.59
CA PHE A 89 2.53 -5.81 2.13
C PHE A 89 3.90 -5.98 1.46
N ALA A 90 4.93 -5.27 1.90
CA ALA A 90 6.30 -5.43 1.43
C ALA A 90 6.82 -6.86 1.65
N ALA A 91 6.60 -7.42 2.83
CA ALA A 91 6.99 -8.80 3.16
C ALA A 91 6.29 -9.82 2.26
N GLY A 92 4.99 -9.67 2.03
CA GLY A 92 4.22 -10.54 1.15
C GLY A 92 4.69 -10.50 -0.30
N ILE A 93 4.98 -9.30 -0.85
CA ILE A 93 5.58 -9.15 -2.17
C ILE A 93 6.94 -9.85 -2.21
N ALA A 94 7.83 -9.58 -1.25
CA ALA A 94 9.15 -10.21 -1.20
C ALA A 94 9.06 -11.73 -1.13
N LEU A 95 8.14 -12.29 -0.30
CA LEU A 95 7.87 -13.72 -0.26
C LEU A 95 7.46 -14.27 -1.63
N THR A 96 6.57 -13.58 -2.36
CA THR A 96 6.18 -14.00 -3.71
C THR A 96 7.39 -14.08 -4.65
N LEU A 97 8.30 -13.10 -4.57
CA LEU A 97 9.48 -13.03 -5.44
C LEU A 97 10.56 -14.06 -5.12
N LEU A 98 10.52 -14.64 -3.92
CA LEU A 98 11.45 -15.69 -3.48
C LEU A 98 10.99 -17.10 -3.89
N VAL A 99 9.85 -17.24 -4.56
CA VAL A 99 9.26 -18.54 -4.93
C VAL A 99 10.20 -19.41 -5.76
N GLU A 100 10.97 -18.80 -6.68
CA GLU A 100 11.90 -19.54 -7.57
C GLU A 100 13.08 -20.18 -6.81
N GLY A 101 13.34 -19.77 -5.57
CA GLY A 101 14.33 -20.41 -4.68
C GLY A 101 13.84 -21.69 -4.00
N LEU A 102 12.57 -22.04 -4.18
CA LEU A 102 11.95 -23.23 -3.57
C LEU A 102 11.79 -24.39 -4.57
N PRO A 103 11.64 -25.63 -4.08
CA PRO A 103 11.22 -26.72 -4.94
C PRO A 103 9.87 -26.43 -5.61
N GLN A 104 9.73 -26.70 -6.90
CA GLN A 104 8.53 -26.36 -7.69
C GLN A 104 7.24 -26.94 -7.10
N ALA A 105 7.29 -28.10 -6.44
CA ALA A 105 6.13 -28.69 -5.78
C ALA A 105 5.52 -27.79 -4.69
N LEU A 106 6.30 -26.87 -4.10
CA LEU A 106 5.85 -25.94 -3.05
C LEU A 106 5.34 -24.62 -3.60
N TRP A 107 5.61 -24.29 -4.86
CA TRP A 107 5.26 -22.99 -5.45
C TRP A 107 3.79 -22.61 -5.30
N PRO A 108 2.81 -23.47 -5.60
CA PRO A 108 1.41 -23.10 -5.49
C PRO A 108 1.01 -22.71 -4.07
N ALA A 109 1.41 -23.51 -3.08
CA ALA A 109 1.11 -23.21 -1.67
C ALA A 109 1.82 -21.94 -1.19
N TRP A 110 3.08 -21.74 -1.60
CA TRP A 110 3.86 -20.55 -1.27
C TRP A 110 3.26 -19.27 -1.84
N ILE A 111 2.85 -19.29 -3.12
CA ILE A 111 2.23 -18.14 -3.79
C ILE A 111 0.91 -17.78 -3.10
N ILE A 112 0.07 -18.76 -2.78
CA ILE A 112 -1.18 -18.51 -2.05
C ILE A 112 -0.88 -17.97 -0.65
N GLY A 113 0.07 -18.54 0.06
CA GLY A 113 0.48 -18.07 1.39
C GLY A 113 1.03 -16.63 1.37
N SER A 114 1.89 -16.31 0.40
CA SER A 114 2.42 -14.96 0.23
C SER A 114 1.32 -13.95 -0.12
N GLN A 115 0.33 -14.35 -0.94
CA GLN A 115 -0.82 -13.52 -1.25
C GLN A 115 -1.69 -13.23 -0.02
N VAL A 116 -1.86 -14.19 0.89
CA VAL A 116 -2.53 -13.98 2.18
C VAL A 116 -1.81 -12.91 3.00
N VAL A 117 -0.47 -12.93 3.05
CA VAL A 117 0.32 -11.90 3.74
C VAL A 117 0.14 -10.53 3.06
N VAL A 118 0.22 -10.46 1.73
CA VAL A 118 -0.02 -9.25 0.94
C VAL A 118 -1.36 -8.61 1.30
N THR A 119 -2.43 -9.37 1.22
CA THR A 119 -3.79 -8.85 1.42
C THR A 119 -4.10 -8.56 2.88
N THR A 120 -3.47 -9.26 3.83
CA THR A 120 -3.49 -8.89 5.25
C THR A 120 -2.88 -7.51 5.46
N GLY A 121 -1.73 -7.21 4.82
CA GLY A 121 -1.14 -5.87 4.83
C GLY A 121 -2.10 -4.80 4.28
N ILE A 122 -2.79 -5.09 3.18
CA ILE A 122 -3.80 -4.19 2.61
C ILE A 122 -4.97 -3.98 3.59
N ALA A 123 -5.40 -5.02 4.32
CA ALA A 123 -6.44 -4.90 5.33
C ALA A 123 -6.04 -3.93 6.47
N PHE A 124 -4.82 -4.05 6.99
CA PHE A 124 -4.29 -3.12 7.99
C PHE A 124 -4.27 -1.67 7.49
N MET A 125 -3.89 -1.44 6.23
CA MET A 125 -3.92 -0.10 5.65
C MET A 125 -5.35 0.42 5.54
N THR A 126 -6.23 -0.31 4.88
CA THR A 126 -7.59 0.15 4.53
C THR A 126 -8.44 0.44 5.76
N VAL A 127 -8.38 -0.43 6.78
CA VAL A 127 -9.14 -0.24 8.03
C VAL A 127 -8.66 1.00 8.80
N ASN A 128 -7.38 1.34 8.74
CA ASN A 128 -6.81 2.45 9.49
C ASN A 128 -6.83 3.81 8.74
N ILE A 129 -7.15 3.85 7.43
CA ILE A 129 -7.16 5.11 6.66
C ILE A 129 -8.12 6.14 7.25
N ALA A 130 -9.39 5.78 7.42
CA ALA A 130 -10.40 6.73 7.89
C ALA A 130 -10.14 7.20 9.33
N PRO A 131 -9.88 6.31 10.31
CA PRO A 131 -9.51 6.74 11.66
C PRO A 131 -8.26 7.61 11.71
N TYR A 132 -7.24 7.29 10.90
CA TYR A 132 -6.01 8.08 10.86
C TYR A 132 -6.25 9.47 10.28
N LEU A 133 -6.98 9.58 9.16
CA LEU A 133 -7.37 10.87 8.57
C LEU A 133 -8.16 11.71 9.58
N MET A 134 -9.13 11.12 10.28
CA MET A 134 -9.90 11.84 11.30
C MET A 134 -9.03 12.33 12.45
N ALA A 135 -8.03 11.55 12.86
CA ALA A 135 -7.13 11.90 13.96
C ALA A 135 -6.12 13.00 13.61
N VAL A 136 -5.77 13.16 12.32
CA VAL A 136 -4.79 14.18 11.87
C VAL A 136 -5.43 15.43 11.27
N THR A 137 -6.77 15.50 11.19
CA THR A 137 -7.52 16.64 10.60
C THR A 137 -8.50 17.24 11.58
N GLY A 138 -8.53 18.58 11.66
CA GLY A 138 -9.61 19.32 12.30
C GLY A 138 -10.91 19.24 11.48
N GLU A 139 -12.06 19.63 12.08
CA GLU A 139 -13.37 19.56 11.42
C GLU A 139 -13.43 20.33 10.09
N ALA A 140 -12.86 21.52 10.06
CA ALA A 140 -12.84 22.39 8.87
C ALA A 140 -12.03 21.79 7.71
N GLU A 141 -10.93 21.09 7.99
CA GLU A 141 -10.03 20.51 7.00
C GLU A 141 -10.47 19.11 6.53
N ARG A 142 -11.23 18.40 7.35
CA ARG A 142 -11.57 16.99 7.17
C ARG A 142 -12.16 16.68 5.79
N ARG A 143 -13.16 17.47 5.38
CA ARG A 143 -13.80 17.30 4.06
C ARG A 143 -12.81 17.43 2.91
N HIS A 144 -11.93 18.42 2.96
CA HIS A 144 -10.92 18.65 1.92
C HIS A 144 -9.83 17.55 1.95
N ALA A 145 -9.42 17.12 3.14
CA ALA A 145 -8.44 16.05 3.30
C ALA A 145 -8.94 14.72 2.70
N PHE A 146 -10.19 14.33 2.99
CA PHE A 146 -10.80 13.15 2.38
C PHE A 146 -10.92 13.27 0.86
N ALA A 147 -11.33 14.43 0.34
CA ALA A 147 -11.44 14.64 -1.09
C ALA A 147 -10.08 14.54 -1.79
N VAL A 148 -9.03 15.17 -1.25
CA VAL A 148 -7.66 15.08 -1.78
C VAL A 148 -7.13 13.65 -1.71
N PHE A 149 -7.34 12.96 -0.59
CA PHE A 149 -6.94 11.57 -0.41
C PHE A 149 -7.62 10.66 -1.45
N GLN A 150 -8.94 10.77 -1.62
CA GLN A 150 -9.69 9.96 -2.60
C GLN A 150 -9.29 10.26 -4.05
N ALA A 151 -8.94 11.50 -4.37
CA ALA A 151 -8.44 11.87 -5.70
C ALA A 151 -6.99 11.38 -5.93
N ALA A 152 -6.18 11.30 -4.88
CA ALA A 152 -4.80 10.83 -4.97
C ALA A 152 -4.73 9.32 -5.32
N ILE A 153 -5.67 8.49 -4.84
CA ILE A 153 -5.67 7.05 -5.08
C ILE A 153 -5.66 6.72 -6.59
N PRO A 154 -6.63 7.14 -7.41
CA PRO A 154 -6.61 6.82 -8.84
C PRO A 154 -5.45 7.48 -9.58
N ALA A 155 -5.02 8.67 -9.17
CA ALA A 155 -3.88 9.34 -9.79
C ALA A 155 -2.57 8.57 -9.57
N THR A 156 -2.31 8.11 -8.35
CA THR A 156 -1.12 7.31 -8.02
C THR A 156 -1.20 5.90 -8.59
N ALA A 157 -2.39 5.29 -8.63
CA ALA A 157 -2.64 4.02 -9.31
C ALA A 157 -2.31 4.10 -10.81
N PHE A 158 -2.76 5.16 -11.48
CA PHE A 158 -2.45 5.40 -12.88
C PHE A 158 -0.93 5.52 -13.10
N LEU A 159 -0.24 6.36 -12.33
CA LEU A 159 1.22 6.50 -12.42
C LEU A 159 1.92 5.16 -12.19
N GLY A 160 1.50 4.41 -11.16
CA GLY A 160 2.04 3.09 -10.88
C GLY A 160 1.81 2.09 -12.01
N SER A 161 0.65 2.12 -12.66
CA SER A 161 0.34 1.25 -13.80
C SER A 161 1.19 1.59 -15.03
N VAL A 162 1.42 2.87 -15.31
CA VAL A 162 2.33 3.30 -16.39
C VAL A 162 3.76 2.79 -16.12
N ILE A 163 4.25 2.99 -14.90
CA ILE A 163 5.57 2.49 -14.48
C ILE A 163 5.61 0.97 -14.61
N ALA A 164 4.59 0.26 -14.14
CA ALA A 164 4.48 -1.19 -14.24
C ALA A 164 4.54 -1.69 -15.69
N GLY A 165 3.92 -0.97 -16.62
CA GLY A 165 3.96 -1.33 -18.05
C GLY A 165 5.34 -1.14 -18.70
N LEU A 166 6.12 -0.16 -18.24
CA LEU A 166 7.42 0.18 -18.82
C LEU A 166 8.60 -0.60 -18.22
N LEU A 167 8.55 -0.89 -16.92
CA LEU A 167 9.67 -1.48 -16.17
C LEU A 167 10.14 -2.84 -16.70
N PRO A 168 9.27 -3.83 -17.02
CA PRO A 168 9.72 -5.11 -17.53
C PRO A 168 10.48 -4.97 -18.86
N GLY A 169 10.01 -4.08 -19.76
CA GLY A 169 10.69 -3.78 -21.01
C GLY A 169 12.08 -3.19 -20.80
N PHE A 170 12.20 -2.25 -19.87
CA PHE A 170 13.48 -1.66 -19.49
C PHE A 170 14.46 -2.72 -18.94
N PHE A 171 14.04 -3.56 -18.00
CA PHE A 171 14.89 -4.61 -17.44
C PHE A 171 15.22 -5.71 -18.45
N ALA A 172 14.28 -6.08 -19.31
CA ALA A 172 14.52 -7.04 -20.39
C ALA A 172 15.64 -6.56 -21.31
N ALA A 173 15.60 -5.29 -21.74
CA ALA A 173 16.64 -4.69 -22.58
C ALA A 173 18.01 -4.64 -21.89
N GLN A 174 18.05 -4.29 -20.59
CA GLN A 174 19.31 -4.23 -19.83
C GLN A 174 19.95 -5.61 -19.60
N MET A 175 19.13 -6.63 -19.44
CA MET A 175 19.59 -8.00 -19.17
C MET A 175 19.79 -8.86 -20.41
N GLY A 176 19.40 -8.36 -21.59
CA GLY A 176 19.36 -9.16 -22.82
C GLY A 176 18.37 -10.33 -22.75
N LEU A 177 17.30 -10.21 -21.94
CA LEU A 177 16.28 -11.23 -21.74
C LEU A 177 15.02 -10.93 -22.56
N SER A 178 14.26 -11.99 -22.87
CA SER A 178 12.94 -11.85 -23.50
C SER A 178 11.88 -11.47 -22.47
N LEU A 179 10.86 -10.71 -22.90
CA LEU A 179 9.65 -10.44 -22.13
C LEU A 179 8.79 -11.70 -21.87
N GLU A 180 9.12 -12.82 -22.50
CA GLU A 180 8.49 -14.11 -22.20
C GLU A 180 9.01 -14.75 -20.92
N MET A 181 10.11 -14.25 -20.35
CA MET A 181 10.74 -14.77 -19.14
C MET A 181 10.21 -14.03 -17.88
N ALA A 182 10.20 -14.72 -16.74
CA ALA A 182 9.75 -14.13 -15.46
C ALA A 182 10.76 -13.11 -14.87
N GLY A 183 12.06 -13.23 -15.24
CA GLY A 183 13.14 -12.42 -14.67
C GLY A 183 12.92 -10.90 -14.73
N PRO A 184 12.58 -10.29 -15.89
CA PRO A 184 12.31 -8.86 -15.99
C PRO A 184 11.15 -8.38 -15.10
N TYR A 185 10.10 -9.19 -14.97
CA TYR A 185 8.95 -8.88 -14.11
C TYR A 185 9.32 -8.97 -12.62
N ARG A 186 10.13 -9.97 -12.26
CA ARG A 186 10.64 -10.11 -10.90
C ARG A 186 11.44 -8.89 -10.47
N LEU A 187 12.36 -8.38 -11.31
CA LEU A 187 13.12 -7.18 -11.00
C LEU A 187 12.23 -5.94 -10.88
N ALA A 188 11.26 -5.79 -11.78
CA ALA A 188 10.30 -4.69 -11.72
C ALA A 188 9.48 -4.73 -10.41
N LEU A 189 9.08 -5.92 -9.96
CA LEU A 189 8.31 -6.11 -8.72
C LEU A 189 9.13 -5.81 -7.45
N TRP A 190 10.47 -5.93 -7.46
CA TRP A 190 11.30 -5.56 -6.30
C TRP A 190 11.20 -4.07 -5.94
N LEU A 191 10.79 -3.21 -6.87
CA LEU A 191 10.47 -1.82 -6.56
C LEU A 191 9.33 -1.68 -5.55
N GLY A 192 8.40 -2.65 -5.53
CA GLY A 192 7.24 -2.66 -4.62
C GLY A 192 7.64 -2.66 -3.15
N PRO A 193 8.37 -3.68 -2.64
CA PRO A 193 8.84 -3.70 -1.25
C PRO A 193 9.66 -2.47 -0.87
N ILE A 194 10.51 -1.97 -1.77
CA ILE A 194 11.33 -0.78 -1.53
C ILE A 194 10.43 0.45 -1.29
N LEU A 195 9.47 0.70 -2.17
CA LEU A 195 8.54 1.82 -2.03
C LEU A 195 7.62 1.67 -0.80
N CYS A 196 7.19 0.46 -0.48
CA CYS A 196 6.41 0.19 0.73
C CYS A 196 7.20 0.50 2.00
N VAL A 197 8.46 0.12 2.09
CA VAL A 197 9.34 0.46 3.22
C VAL A 197 9.58 1.97 3.27
N LEU A 198 9.86 2.61 2.13
CA LEU A 198 10.03 4.07 2.05
C LEU A 198 8.76 4.82 2.47
N SER A 199 7.57 4.26 2.23
CA SER A 199 6.31 4.88 2.65
C SER A 199 6.15 4.98 4.17
N ILE A 200 6.85 4.16 4.93
CA ILE A 200 6.84 4.18 6.40
C ILE A 200 7.62 5.38 6.95
N VAL A 201 8.64 5.84 6.24
CA VAL A 201 9.55 6.91 6.71
C VAL A 201 8.80 8.22 7.06
N PRO A 202 7.90 8.76 6.23
CA PRO A 202 7.15 9.97 6.57
C PRO A 202 6.33 9.84 7.86
N LEU A 203 5.87 8.61 8.19
CA LEU A 203 5.01 8.37 9.34
C LEU A 203 5.73 8.49 10.68
N PHE A 204 7.05 8.35 10.74
CA PHE A 204 7.81 8.54 11.99
C PHE A 204 7.70 9.96 12.55
N GLY A 205 7.40 10.95 11.71
CA GLY A 205 7.16 12.33 12.15
C GLY A 205 5.67 12.73 12.23
N ALA A 206 4.74 11.81 11.93
CA ALA A 206 3.30 12.06 11.93
C ALA A 206 2.66 11.39 13.16
N ASP A 207 2.55 12.12 14.27
CA ASP A 207 1.97 11.59 15.51
C ASP A 207 0.52 12.08 15.68
N PRO A 208 -0.48 11.20 15.49
CA PRO A 208 -1.89 11.57 15.68
C PRO A 208 -2.21 12.00 17.11
N ALA A 209 -1.54 11.43 18.12
CA ALA A 209 -1.81 11.72 19.53
C ALA A 209 -1.47 13.18 19.89
N LYS A 210 -0.46 13.78 19.28
CA LYS A 210 -0.10 15.19 19.55
C LYS A 210 -1.14 16.18 19.05
N ILE A 211 -1.91 15.84 18.02
CA ILE A 211 -2.91 16.74 17.43
C ILE A 211 -4.16 16.78 18.30
N VAL A 212 -4.57 15.64 18.86
CA VAL A 212 -5.73 15.56 19.77
C VAL A 212 -5.45 16.37 21.04
N ILE A 213 -4.26 16.24 21.64
CA ILE A 213 -3.86 17.00 22.82
C ILE A 213 -3.84 18.51 22.57
N VAL A 214 -3.34 18.94 21.40
CA VAL A 214 -3.29 20.37 21.03
C VAL A 214 -4.70 20.91 20.82
N ALA A 215 -5.60 20.15 20.19
CA ALA A 215 -6.99 20.54 19.96
C ALA A 215 -7.79 20.67 21.27
N GLU A 216 -7.64 19.69 22.19
CA GLU A 216 -8.27 19.74 23.53
C GLU A 216 -7.74 20.92 24.37
N THR A 217 -6.42 21.17 24.29
CA THR A 217 -5.81 22.29 25.02
C THR A 217 -6.21 23.65 24.43
N ALA A 218 -6.47 23.74 23.13
CA ALA A 218 -6.99 24.94 22.51
C ALA A 218 -8.46 25.18 22.85
N ALA A 219 -9.29 24.14 22.80
CA ALA A 219 -10.71 24.21 23.16
C ALA A 219 -10.94 24.54 24.66
N SER A 220 -10.04 24.12 25.54
CA SER A 220 -10.11 24.46 26.97
C SER A 220 -9.61 25.87 27.31
N ARG A 221 -9.11 26.65 26.35
CA ARG A 221 -8.62 28.04 26.52
C ARG A 221 -9.54 29.10 25.93
N GLU A 222 -10.61 28.70 25.24
CA GLU A 222 -11.66 29.63 24.85
C GLU A 222 -12.63 29.81 26.02
N PRO A 223 -12.79 31.06 26.53
CA PRO A 223 -13.64 31.37 27.69
C PRO A 223 -15.13 31.31 27.37
#